data_7e359025c4de77cd856d9b402a8f57ec
#
_entry.id   7e359025c4de77cd856d9b402a8f57ec
#
_cell.length_a   1.000
_cell.length_b   1.000
_cell.length_c   1.000
_cell.angle_alpha   90.00
_cell.angle_beta   90.00
_cell.angle_gamma   90.00
#
_symmetry.space_group_name_H-M   'P 1'
#
loop_
_entity.id
_entity.type
_entity.pdbx_description
1 polymer ?
#
loop_
_entity_poly.entity_id
_entity_poly.type
_entity_poly.pdbx_seq_one_letter_code
_entity_poly.pdbx_strand_id
1 'polypeptide(L)'
;MEKAALALSTLLLISGCAQNSNPTTSGAPDSGASTEHSEPHHQITDQWVGRWTGVEGLFLDISKNEPAGPGHYLLEMQYGLDADQSGTYEGQATAEGIRFSREDGQHLLRAGDGEATGMKWLLEKEDCLIVATGEGYCRD
;
A
#
# COMPACT_ATOMS: atom_id res chain seq x y z
N MET A 1 30.04 48.29 14.65
CA MET A 1 31.45 47.87 14.51
C MET A 1 31.38 46.53 13.78
N GLU A 2 31.45 46.58 12.45
CA GLU A 2 32.58 46.25 11.58
C GLU A 2 33.05 44.82 11.77
N LYS A 3 33.22 43.98 10.78
CA LYS A 3 33.68 44.07 9.36
C LYS A 3 33.31 42.77 8.68
N ALA A 4 32.67 42.74 7.58
CA ALA A 4 33.16 42.61 6.21
C ALA A 4 34.41 41.74 6.01
N ALA A 5 34.23 40.65 5.28
CA ALA A 5 35.29 40.07 4.45
C ALA A 5 34.69 39.28 3.29
N LEU A 6 34.90 39.80 2.11
CA LEU A 6 34.81 39.19 0.79
C LEU A 6 35.91 38.13 0.59
N ALA A 7 35.61 37.09 -0.19
CA ALA A 7 36.52 36.45 -1.14
C ALA A 7 35.67 35.50 -1.97
N LEU A 8 35.39 35.77 -3.19
CA LEU A 8 36.13 35.66 -4.44
C LEU A 8 36.28 34.21 -4.96
N SER A 9 35.46 33.97 -6.02
CA SER A 9 35.76 33.23 -7.26
C SER A 9 36.55 31.93 -7.25
N THR A 10 35.96 30.91 -7.84
CA THR A 10 36.63 30.28 -8.98
C THR A 10 35.63 29.56 -9.87
N LEU A 11 35.50 30.05 -11.08
CA LEU A 11 34.82 29.49 -12.24
C LEU A 11 35.71 28.42 -12.82
N LEU A 12 35.24 27.19 -12.93
CA LEU A 12 35.86 26.17 -13.77
C LEU A 12 34.84 25.66 -14.78
N LEU A 13 35.01 26.17 -15.99
CA LEU A 13 34.44 25.65 -17.22
C LEU A 13 35.22 24.39 -17.59
N ILE A 14 34.57 23.26 -17.68
CA ILE A 14 35.08 22.12 -18.44
C ILE A 14 34.08 21.82 -19.53
N SER A 15 34.39 22.31 -20.70
CA SER A 15 33.91 21.86 -21.99
C SER A 15 34.41 20.43 -22.22
N GLY A 16 33.50 19.51 -22.36
CA GLY A 16 33.80 18.17 -22.80
C GLY A 16 32.77 17.72 -23.83
N CYS A 17 32.95 18.15 -25.08
CA CYS A 17 32.29 17.48 -26.21
C CYS A 17 32.92 16.10 -26.39
N ALA A 18 32.15 15.07 -26.24
CA ALA A 18 32.43 13.81 -26.88
C ALA A 18 31.20 13.43 -27.69
N GLN A 19 31.24 13.80 -28.95
CA GLN A 19 30.41 13.18 -29.99
C GLN A 19 30.94 11.76 -30.16
N ASN A 20 30.14 10.78 -29.83
CA ASN A 20 30.33 9.47 -30.34
C ASN A 20 29.20 9.15 -31.32
N SER A 21 29.53 9.38 -32.58
CA SER A 21 28.72 8.90 -33.69
C SER A 21 28.84 7.39 -33.70
N ASN A 22 27.80 6.70 -33.42
CA ASN A 22 27.75 5.29 -33.68
C ASN A 22 26.81 5.01 -34.84
N PRO A 23 27.28 4.27 -35.84
CA PRO A 23 26.50 4.01 -37.02
C PRO A 23 25.48 2.93 -36.81
N THR A 24 24.29 3.24 -37.26
CA THR A 24 23.30 2.33 -37.83
C THR A 24 23.60 0.83 -37.74
N THR A 25 22.85 0.17 -36.87
CA THR A 25 22.46 -1.22 -37.14
C THR A 25 20.97 -1.31 -36.93
N SER A 26 20.27 -1.54 -38.00
CA SER A 26 18.89 -2.01 -37.98
C SER A 26 18.81 -3.26 -37.14
N GLY A 27 18.06 -3.19 -36.07
CA GLY A 27 17.84 -4.35 -35.24
C GLY A 27 16.74 -4.08 -34.28
N ALA A 28 15.57 -4.58 -34.57
CA ALA A 28 14.43 -4.83 -33.74
C ALA A 28 13.81 -3.61 -33.04
N PRO A 29 12.50 -3.45 -33.13
CA PRO A 29 11.77 -2.63 -32.22
C PRO A 29 11.83 -3.35 -30.89
N ASP A 30 12.79 -2.98 -30.10
CA ASP A 30 12.68 -3.22 -28.68
C ASP A 30 11.63 -2.27 -28.14
N SER A 31 10.44 -2.77 -28.11
CA SER A 31 9.40 -2.24 -27.24
C SER A 31 9.74 -2.60 -25.81
N GLY A 32 10.89 -2.19 -25.40
CA GLY A 32 11.26 -2.11 -24.01
C GLY A 32 10.65 -0.87 -23.40
N ALA A 33 9.35 -0.70 -23.52
CA ALA A 33 8.62 0.03 -22.55
C ALA A 33 8.67 -0.78 -21.28
N SER A 34 9.69 -0.58 -20.49
CA SER A 34 9.62 -0.83 -19.08
C SER A 34 8.64 0.17 -18.53
N THR A 35 7.38 -0.06 -18.82
CA THR A 35 6.33 0.35 -17.94
C THR A 35 6.67 -0.38 -16.66
N GLU A 36 7.28 0.31 -15.73
CA GLU A 36 7.27 -0.05 -14.36
C GLU A 36 5.82 -0.39 -14.05
N HIS A 37 5.53 -1.66 -14.14
CA HIS A 37 4.31 -2.20 -13.61
C HIS A 37 4.42 -2.06 -12.10
N SER A 38 4.09 -0.90 -11.65
CA SER A 38 3.55 -0.72 -10.30
C SER A 38 2.16 -1.32 -10.26
N GLU A 39 2.11 -2.55 -10.74
CA GLU A 39 0.98 -3.20 -11.16
C GLU A 39 0.93 -4.46 -10.50
N PRO A 40 0.47 -4.82 -9.63
CA PRO A 40 -0.71 -5.64 -9.45
C PRO A 40 -1.22 -5.69 -8.00
N HIS A 41 -0.60 -4.88 -7.13
CA HIS A 41 -0.98 -4.95 -5.71
C HIS A 41 -2.45 -4.62 -5.50
N HIS A 42 -2.98 -3.67 -6.26
CA HIS A 42 -4.41 -3.36 -6.20
C HIS A 42 -5.31 -4.43 -6.83
N GLN A 43 -4.81 -5.24 -7.77
CA GLN A 43 -5.62 -6.31 -8.33
C GLN A 43 -5.89 -7.43 -7.32
N ILE A 44 -4.92 -7.74 -6.48
CA ILE A 44 -5.09 -8.71 -5.40
C ILE A 44 -6.01 -8.15 -4.33
N THR A 45 -5.77 -6.92 -3.90
CA THR A 45 -6.56 -6.27 -2.87
C THR A 45 -7.97 -5.88 -3.33
N ASP A 46 -8.19 -5.72 -4.64
CA ASP A 46 -9.53 -5.54 -5.22
C ASP A 46 -10.45 -6.75 -4.99
N GLN A 47 -9.87 -7.94 -4.86
CA GLN A 47 -10.62 -9.15 -4.52
C GLN A 47 -11.10 -9.17 -3.06
N TRP A 48 -10.56 -8.29 -2.22
CA TRP A 48 -10.95 -8.16 -0.83
C TRP A 48 -12.16 -7.24 -0.63
N VAL A 49 -12.61 -6.55 -1.67
CA VAL A 49 -13.81 -5.71 -1.62
C VAL A 49 -15.01 -6.54 -1.19
N GLY A 50 -15.77 -5.99 -0.25
CA GLY A 50 -16.94 -6.60 0.36
C GLY A 50 -16.80 -6.84 1.85
N ARG A 51 -17.72 -7.59 2.40
CA ARG A 51 -17.86 -7.79 3.84
C ARG A 51 -17.10 -9.01 4.34
N TRP A 52 -16.39 -8.81 5.42
CA TRP A 52 -15.65 -9.80 6.19
C TRP A 52 -16.16 -9.79 7.63
N THR A 53 -16.30 -10.95 8.22
CA THR A 53 -16.90 -11.10 9.54
C THR A 53 -15.86 -11.58 10.55
N GLY A 54 -15.75 -10.89 11.65
CA GLY A 54 -14.97 -11.28 12.81
C GLY A 54 -15.82 -12.04 13.84
N VAL A 55 -15.27 -12.20 15.02
CA VAL A 55 -15.99 -12.77 16.16
C VAL A 55 -16.91 -11.73 16.80
N GLU A 56 -17.92 -12.17 17.53
CA GLU A 56 -18.77 -11.33 18.41
C GLU A 56 -19.43 -10.13 17.70
N GLY A 57 -19.66 -10.22 16.40
CA GLY A 57 -20.27 -9.15 15.63
C GLY A 57 -19.27 -8.12 15.09
N LEU A 58 -17.99 -8.33 15.27
CA LEU A 58 -16.95 -7.55 14.62
C LEU A 58 -17.02 -7.75 13.11
N PHE A 59 -16.67 -6.72 12.36
CA PHE A 59 -16.68 -6.78 10.91
C PHE A 59 -15.70 -5.82 10.27
N LEU A 60 -15.39 -6.10 9.02
CA LEU A 60 -14.66 -5.24 8.11
C LEU A 60 -15.41 -5.22 6.77
N ASP A 61 -15.80 -4.07 6.30
CA ASP A 61 -16.37 -3.87 4.98
C ASP A 61 -15.41 -3.02 4.15
N ILE A 62 -14.97 -3.58 3.02
CA ILE A 62 -14.00 -2.94 2.13
C ILE A 62 -14.71 -2.46 0.88
N SER A 63 -14.59 -1.19 0.58
CA SER A 63 -15.06 -0.60 -0.66
C SER A 63 -13.94 0.19 -1.36
N LYS A 64 -14.07 0.38 -2.67
CA LYS A 64 -13.12 1.21 -3.42
C LYS A 64 -13.32 2.69 -3.09
N ASN A 65 -12.24 3.40 -2.89
CA ASN A 65 -12.25 4.85 -2.77
C ASN A 65 -12.02 5.46 -4.16
N GLU A 66 -13.06 5.47 -4.98
CA GLU A 66 -13.01 5.92 -6.37
C GLU A 66 -12.39 7.33 -6.55
N PRO A 67 -12.72 8.32 -5.70
CA PRO A 67 -12.09 9.65 -5.79
C PRO A 67 -10.58 9.66 -5.59
N ALA A 68 -10.05 8.72 -4.82
CA ALA A 68 -8.62 8.61 -4.56
C ALA A 68 -7.88 7.80 -5.62
N GLY A 69 -8.61 7.06 -6.46
CA GLY A 69 -8.08 6.29 -7.58
C GLY A 69 -7.78 4.81 -7.26
N PRO A 70 -7.22 4.09 -8.24
CA PRO A 70 -6.92 2.67 -8.10
C PRO A 70 -6.02 2.38 -6.90
N GLY A 71 -6.28 1.26 -6.21
CA GLY A 71 -5.50 0.85 -5.05
C GLY A 71 -5.83 1.62 -3.77
N HIS A 72 -6.86 2.45 -3.78
CA HIS A 72 -7.36 3.13 -2.59
C HIS A 72 -8.71 2.57 -2.17
N TYR A 73 -8.88 2.39 -0.86
CA TYR A 73 -10.04 1.74 -0.26
C TYR A 73 -10.60 2.55 0.90
N LEU A 74 -11.86 2.34 1.18
CA LEU A 74 -12.50 2.71 2.44
C LEU A 74 -12.73 1.44 3.24
N LEU A 75 -12.28 1.43 4.47
CA LEU A 75 -12.38 0.33 5.42
C LEU A 75 -13.35 0.73 6.52
N GLU A 76 -14.60 0.32 6.39
CA GLU A 76 -15.57 0.45 7.48
C GLU A 76 -15.43 -0.75 8.39
N MET A 77 -15.11 -0.52 9.65
CA MET A 77 -14.84 -1.62 10.57
C MET A 77 -15.39 -1.38 11.97
N GLN A 78 -15.80 -2.47 12.57
CA GLN A 78 -15.99 -2.65 13.99
C GLN A 78 -14.91 -3.60 14.46
N TYR A 79 -13.87 -3.08 15.13
CA TYR A 79 -12.69 -3.86 15.51
C TYR A 79 -12.61 -4.17 17.00
N GLY A 80 -13.56 -3.71 17.76
CA GLY A 80 -13.72 -4.01 19.19
C GLY A 80 -15.17 -3.89 19.62
N LEU A 81 -15.43 -4.20 20.87
CA LEU A 81 -16.78 -4.22 21.45
C LEU A 81 -17.26 -2.86 21.93
N ASP A 82 -16.34 -1.92 22.10
CA ASP A 82 -16.66 -0.56 22.54
C ASP A 82 -17.09 0.30 21.33
N ALA A 83 -17.94 1.29 21.59
CA ALA A 83 -18.51 2.14 20.54
C ALA A 83 -17.45 3.00 19.83
N ASP A 84 -16.34 3.30 20.49
CA ASP A 84 -15.21 4.03 19.93
C ASP A 84 -14.25 3.14 19.12
N GLN A 85 -14.46 1.83 19.15
CA GLN A 85 -13.69 0.86 18.36
C GLN A 85 -14.36 0.55 17.02
N SER A 86 -14.89 1.58 16.39
CA SER A 86 -15.48 1.49 15.05
C SER A 86 -15.20 2.76 14.26
N GLY A 87 -15.20 2.64 12.93
CA GLY A 87 -15.00 3.79 12.06
C GLY A 87 -14.77 3.41 10.61
N THR A 88 -14.60 4.44 9.78
CA THR A 88 -14.20 4.29 8.39
C THR A 88 -12.82 4.91 8.20
N TYR A 89 -11.92 4.13 7.67
CA TYR A 89 -10.52 4.48 7.48
C TYR A 89 -10.13 4.38 6.02
N GLU A 90 -9.23 5.26 5.59
CA GLU A 90 -8.66 5.21 4.25
C GLU A 90 -7.50 4.22 4.22
N GLY A 91 -7.55 3.31 3.23
CA GLY A 91 -6.53 2.30 3.00
C GLY A 91 -5.87 2.44 1.65
N GLN A 92 -4.62 2.04 1.57
CA GLN A 92 -3.84 2.03 0.35
C GLN A 92 -3.22 0.65 0.12
N ALA A 93 -3.37 0.13 -1.11
CA ALA A 93 -2.74 -1.11 -1.53
C ALA A 93 -1.21 -1.00 -1.48
N THR A 94 -0.59 -2.06 -1.00
CA THR A 94 0.86 -2.27 -1.00
C THR A 94 1.17 -3.68 -1.48
N ALA A 95 2.45 -4.01 -1.64
CA ALA A 95 2.89 -5.37 -1.96
C ALA A 95 2.45 -6.42 -0.93
N GLU A 96 2.22 -6.00 0.31
CA GLU A 96 1.94 -6.88 1.45
C GLU A 96 0.47 -6.91 1.87
N GLY A 97 -0.35 -5.99 1.33
CA GLY A 97 -1.76 -5.86 1.68
C GLY A 97 -2.26 -4.43 1.61
N ILE A 98 -3.22 -4.07 2.45
CA ILE A 98 -3.75 -2.71 2.54
C ILE A 98 -3.21 -2.04 3.81
N ARG A 99 -2.48 -0.95 3.64
CA ARG A 99 -2.02 -0.11 4.75
C ARG A 99 -3.07 0.94 5.07
N PHE A 100 -3.33 1.14 6.35
CA PHE A 100 -4.27 2.15 6.84
C PHE A 100 -3.84 2.66 8.22
N SER A 101 -4.48 3.74 8.68
CA SER A 101 -4.21 4.32 10.00
C SER A 101 -5.50 4.44 10.79
N ARG A 102 -5.42 4.10 12.07
CA ARG A 102 -6.45 4.33 13.10
C ARG A 102 -5.88 5.21 14.21
N GLU A 103 -6.67 5.54 15.22
CA GLU A 103 -6.21 6.32 16.35
C GLU A 103 -5.08 5.65 17.14
N ASP A 104 -5.06 4.33 17.14
CA ASP A 104 -4.03 3.51 17.80
C ASP A 104 -2.75 3.31 16.97
N GLY A 105 -2.70 3.84 15.74
CA GLY A 105 -1.51 3.84 14.90
C GLY A 105 -1.71 3.33 13.48
N GLN A 106 -0.60 2.96 12.85
CA GLN A 106 -0.60 2.40 11.50
C GLN A 106 -0.74 0.89 11.54
N HIS A 107 -1.54 0.38 10.63
CA HIS A 107 -1.86 -1.03 10.48
C HIS A 107 -1.65 -1.52 9.05
N LEU A 108 -1.46 -2.81 8.91
CA LEU A 108 -1.40 -3.51 7.64
C LEU A 108 -2.38 -4.67 7.65
N LEU A 109 -3.40 -4.58 6.81
CA LEU A 109 -4.35 -5.66 6.56
C LEU A 109 -3.74 -6.65 5.57
N ARG A 110 -3.62 -7.91 5.95
CA ARG A 110 -2.99 -8.98 5.16
C ARG A 110 -3.92 -10.15 4.99
N ALA A 111 -3.79 -10.85 3.87
CA ALA A 111 -4.46 -12.13 3.67
C ALA A 111 -3.83 -13.23 4.53
N GLY A 112 -4.65 -14.16 4.96
CA GLY A 112 -4.24 -15.34 5.71
C GLY A 112 -5.41 -16.28 5.93
N ASP A 113 -5.24 -17.21 6.85
CA ASP A 113 -6.24 -18.15 7.29
C ASP A 113 -6.70 -17.87 8.73
N GLY A 114 -7.63 -18.68 9.21
CA GLY A 114 -8.16 -18.52 10.54
C GLY A 114 -7.14 -18.77 11.65
N GLU A 115 -6.15 -19.64 11.42
CA GLU A 115 -5.07 -19.90 12.38
C GLU A 115 -4.21 -18.67 12.58
N ALA A 116 -3.89 -17.96 11.49
CA ALA A 116 -3.10 -16.73 11.52
C ALA A 116 -3.82 -15.56 12.24
N THR A 117 -5.14 -15.61 12.37
CA THR A 117 -5.88 -14.63 13.17
C THR A 117 -5.59 -14.75 14.69
N GLY A 118 -5.16 -15.93 15.15
CA GLY A 118 -5.02 -16.23 16.56
C GLY A 118 -6.34 -16.33 17.33
N MET A 119 -7.46 -16.36 16.61
CA MET A 119 -8.81 -16.35 17.18
C MET A 119 -9.46 -17.72 17.09
N LYS A 120 -9.74 -18.31 18.23
CA LYS A 120 -10.26 -19.68 18.34
C LYS A 120 -11.46 -19.98 17.44
N TRP A 121 -12.38 -19.03 17.31
CA TRP A 121 -13.62 -19.21 16.56
C TRP A 121 -13.44 -19.07 15.04
N LEU A 122 -12.27 -18.66 14.59
CA LEU A 122 -11.93 -18.52 13.18
C LEU A 122 -10.96 -19.60 12.68
N LEU A 123 -10.46 -20.48 13.54
CA LEU A 123 -9.41 -21.47 13.24
C LEU A 123 -9.66 -22.31 11.98
N GLU A 124 -10.92 -22.63 11.69
CA GLU A 124 -11.30 -23.47 10.56
C GLU A 124 -11.61 -22.68 9.28
N LYS A 125 -11.44 -21.35 9.32
CA LYS A 125 -11.65 -20.48 8.16
C LYS A 125 -10.38 -20.39 7.31
N GLU A 126 -10.55 -20.43 6.01
CA GLU A 126 -9.42 -20.41 5.06
C GLU A 126 -9.20 -19.02 4.43
N ASP A 127 -10.29 -18.25 4.26
CA ASP A 127 -10.23 -16.91 3.62
C ASP A 127 -10.42 -15.83 4.68
N CYS A 128 -9.29 -15.31 5.16
CA CYS A 128 -9.27 -14.30 6.23
C CYS A 128 -8.37 -13.12 5.89
N LEU A 129 -8.71 -11.98 6.47
CA LEU A 129 -7.89 -10.78 6.50
C LEU A 129 -7.49 -10.49 7.94
N ILE A 130 -6.22 -10.20 8.16
CA ILE A 130 -5.62 -10.10 9.49
C ILE A 130 -4.98 -8.73 9.64
N VAL A 131 -5.33 -8.03 10.69
CA VAL A 131 -4.67 -6.78 11.12
C VAL A 131 -3.56 -7.08 12.11
N ALA A 132 -3.87 -7.86 13.12
CA ALA A 132 -2.94 -8.30 14.15
C ALA A 132 -3.40 -9.63 14.75
N THR A 133 -2.55 -10.27 15.54
CA THR A 133 -2.96 -11.43 16.34
C THR A 133 -4.10 -11.03 17.29
N GLY A 134 -5.23 -11.71 17.18
CA GLY A 134 -6.45 -11.37 17.89
C GLY A 134 -7.35 -10.35 17.20
N GLU A 135 -6.98 -9.90 16.00
CA GLU A 135 -7.83 -9.05 15.16
C GLU A 135 -7.82 -9.57 13.71
N GLY A 136 -8.85 -10.27 13.34
CA GLY A 136 -9.03 -10.85 12.03
C GLY A 136 -10.49 -11.00 11.65
N TYR A 137 -10.73 -11.05 10.35
CA TYR A 137 -12.05 -11.12 9.74
C TYR A 137 -12.00 -12.14 8.61
N CYS A 138 -12.99 -13.01 8.53
CA CYS A 138 -13.06 -14.04 7.52
C CYS A 138 -14.37 -13.98 6.75
N ARG A 139 -14.40 -14.61 5.61
CA ARG A 139 -15.63 -14.87 4.85
C ARG A 139 -15.76 -16.37 4.54
N ASP A 140 -16.98 -16.77 4.19
CA ASP A 140 -17.32 -18.16 3.84
C ASP A 140 -17.05 -18.44 2.36
#